data_6d57457458973a310f2bf9dbda4de8b3
#
_entry.id   6d57457458973a310f2bf9dbda4de8b3
#
_cell.length_a   1.000
_cell.length_b   1.000
_cell.length_c   1.000
_cell.angle_alpha   90.00
_cell.angle_beta   90.00
_cell.angle_gamma   90.00
#
_symmetry.space_group_name_H-M   'P 1'
#
loop_
_entity.id
_entity.type
_entity.pdbx_description
1 polymer ?
#
loop_
_entity_poly.entity_id
_entity_poly.type
_entity_poly.pdbx_seq_one_letter_code
_entity_poly.pdbx_strand_id
1 'polypeptide(L)'
;MEPQTVNRLSDGLEIYWNDDLICFYPYKYLRLQCACANCVEELTGKKLLNVSEVSDDIIIVDYLIIGKYAIQFLWSDAHDTGIYPYLSLINFALNDEQAKCNNIKKLLEFANSFSKDN
;
A
#
# COMPACT_ATOMS: atom_id res chain seq x y z
N MET A 1 -11.81 -3.15 9.58
CA MET A 1 -11.61 -3.93 8.36
C MET A 1 -10.16 -4.24 8.13
N GLU A 2 -9.86 -5.50 8.04
CA GLU A 2 -8.49 -6.00 7.94
C GLU A 2 -8.37 -6.92 6.73
N PRO A 3 -7.19 -6.98 6.10
CA PRO A 3 -6.98 -7.98 5.06
C PRO A 3 -7.00 -9.38 5.64
N GLN A 4 -7.49 -10.35 4.88
CA GLN A 4 -7.45 -11.76 5.28
C GLN A 4 -6.03 -12.31 5.19
N THR A 5 -5.31 -11.95 4.14
CA THR A 5 -3.97 -12.48 3.86
C THR A 5 -3.13 -11.42 3.15
N VAL A 6 -1.86 -11.37 3.51
CA VAL A 6 -0.86 -10.52 2.87
C VAL A 6 0.27 -11.42 2.38
N ASN A 7 0.53 -11.41 1.07
CA ASN A 7 1.56 -12.25 0.46
C ASN A 7 2.63 -11.40 -0.21
N ARG A 8 3.89 -11.67 0.12
CA ARG A 8 5.03 -11.03 -0.52
C ARG A 8 5.45 -11.91 -1.72
N LEU A 9 5.10 -11.45 -2.92
CA LEU A 9 5.47 -12.14 -4.15
C LEU A 9 6.82 -11.63 -4.67
N SER A 10 7.34 -12.21 -5.74
CA SER A 10 8.63 -11.81 -6.29
C SER A 10 8.63 -10.39 -6.87
N ASP A 11 7.50 -9.93 -7.36
CA ASP A 11 7.37 -8.66 -8.09
C ASP A 11 6.46 -7.63 -7.39
N GLY A 12 5.83 -8.00 -6.29
CA GLY A 12 4.95 -7.09 -5.58
C GLY A 12 4.22 -7.72 -4.42
N LEU A 13 3.40 -6.88 -3.77
CA LEU A 13 2.59 -7.27 -2.63
C LEU A 13 1.18 -7.63 -3.11
N GLU A 14 0.70 -8.78 -2.68
CA GLU A 14 -0.66 -9.23 -2.96
C GLU A 14 -1.45 -9.20 -1.65
N ILE A 15 -2.61 -8.56 -1.67
CA ILE A 15 -3.48 -8.48 -0.50
C ILE A 15 -4.83 -9.10 -0.83
N TYR A 16 -5.23 -10.09 -0.04
CA TYR A 16 -6.57 -10.65 -0.05
C TYR A 16 -7.39 -9.90 0.99
N TRP A 17 -8.25 -8.98 0.53
CA TRP A 17 -9.13 -8.23 1.43
C TRP A 17 -10.29 -9.09 1.92
N ASN A 18 -10.83 -9.90 1.01
CA ASN A 18 -11.82 -10.93 1.30
C ASN A 18 -11.75 -11.97 0.18
N ASP A 19 -12.63 -12.96 0.20
CA ASP A 19 -12.58 -14.07 -0.78
C ASP A 19 -12.77 -13.60 -2.22
N ASP A 20 -13.43 -12.46 -2.42
CA ASP A 20 -13.77 -11.95 -3.75
C ASP A 20 -12.86 -10.81 -4.21
N LEU A 21 -12.04 -10.26 -3.33
CA LEU A 21 -11.23 -9.08 -3.64
C LEU A 21 -9.76 -9.31 -3.33
N ILE A 22 -8.98 -9.39 -4.39
CA ILE A 22 -7.52 -9.57 -4.34
C ILE A 22 -6.89 -8.40 -5.08
N CYS A 23 -5.98 -7.68 -4.42
CA CYS A 23 -5.28 -6.55 -5.02
C CYS A 23 -3.78 -6.79 -5.03
N PHE A 24 -3.12 -6.27 -6.08
CA PHE A 24 -1.67 -6.42 -6.28
C PHE A 24 -1.03 -5.04 -6.44
N TYR A 25 0.10 -4.85 -5.76
CA TYR A 25 0.84 -3.59 -5.74
C TYR A 25 2.30 -3.86 -6.09
N PRO A 26 2.80 -3.39 -7.24
CA PRO A 26 4.24 -3.52 -7.56
C PRO A 26 5.10 -2.85 -6.48
N TYR A 27 6.22 -3.44 -6.13
CA TYR A 27 7.03 -2.96 -5.02
C TYR A 27 7.52 -1.52 -5.20
N LYS A 28 8.10 -1.20 -6.35
CA LYS A 28 8.61 0.16 -6.58
C LYS A 28 7.51 1.19 -6.52
N TYR A 29 6.36 0.90 -7.14
CA TYR A 29 5.18 1.75 -7.05
C TYR A 29 4.78 2.00 -5.59
N LEU A 30 4.65 0.92 -4.82
CA LEU A 30 4.18 1.01 -3.44
C LEU A 30 5.19 1.77 -2.56
N ARG A 31 6.49 1.53 -2.74
CA ARG A 31 7.55 2.25 -2.02
C ARG A 31 7.50 3.76 -2.29
N LEU A 32 7.21 4.15 -3.53
CA LEU A 32 7.11 5.56 -3.92
C LEU A 32 5.87 6.25 -3.32
N GLN A 33 4.89 5.50 -2.81
CA GLN A 33 3.71 6.05 -2.15
C GLN A 33 3.92 6.31 -0.66
N CYS A 34 5.11 6.10 -0.13
CA CYS A 34 5.39 6.32 1.28
C CYS A 34 5.12 7.77 1.67
N ALA A 35 4.35 7.97 2.74
CA ALA A 35 3.94 9.28 3.24
C ALA A 35 4.66 9.69 4.53
N CYS A 36 5.74 9.00 4.92
CA CYS A 36 6.48 9.36 6.14
C CYS A 36 7.23 10.68 5.96
N ALA A 37 7.70 11.26 7.06
CA ALA A 37 8.36 12.58 7.06
C ALA A 37 9.64 12.62 6.22
N ASN A 38 10.28 11.49 5.97
CA ASN A 38 11.46 11.41 5.12
C ASN A 38 11.12 11.43 3.63
N CYS A 39 9.90 11.10 3.26
CA CYS A 39 9.47 10.99 1.87
C CYS A 39 8.54 12.12 1.42
N VAL A 40 7.86 12.76 2.37
CA VAL A 40 6.91 13.85 2.11
C VAL A 40 7.12 14.95 3.13
N GLU A 41 7.16 16.21 2.69
CA GLU A 41 7.25 17.34 3.61
C GLU A 41 5.89 17.52 4.33
N GLU A 42 5.95 17.62 5.66
CA GLU A 42 4.74 17.65 6.50
C GLU A 42 3.87 18.89 6.27
N LEU A 43 4.49 20.07 6.06
CA LEU A 43 3.76 21.33 5.96
C LEU A 43 3.12 21.54 4.59
N THR A 44 3.79 21.14 3.52
CA THR A 44 3.35 21.41 2.15
C THR A 44 2.80 20.19 1.44
N GLY A 45 3.07 18.99 1.96
CA GLY A 45 2.75 17.73 1.28
C GLY A 45 3.62 17.47 0.06
N LYS A 46 4.68 18.26 -0.15
CA LYS A 46 5.56 18.09 -1.29
C LYS A 46 6.34 16.78 -1.18
N LYS A 47 6.36 16.03 -2.28
CA LYS A 47 7.09 14.78 -2.34
C LYS A 47 8.59 15.03 -2.35
N LEU A 48 9.30 14.45 -1.39
CA LEU A 48 10.76 14.56 -1.26
C LEU A 48 11.49 13.41 -1.95
N LEU A 49 10.83 12.27 -2.08
CA LEU A 49 11.41 11.07 -2.66
C LEU A 49 11.26 11.10 -4.18
N ASN A 50 12.37 10.93 -4.90
CA ASN A 50 12.39 10.86 -6.36
C ASN A 50 12.34 9.41 -6.84
N VAL A 51 11.75 9.19 -8.02
CA VAL A 51 11.65 7.85 -8.63
C VAL A 51 13.04 7.21 -8.77
N SER A 52 14.04 7.99 -9.15
CA SER A 52 15.41 7.49 -9.34
C SER A 52 16.11 7.06 -8.06
N GLU A 53 15.60 7.46 -6.90
CA GLU A 53 16.18 7.08 -5.60
C GLU A 53 15.75 5.69 -5.14
N VAL A 54 14.73 5.12 -5.77
CA VAL A 54 14.23 3.79 -5.44
C VAL A 54 14.69 2.80 -6.51
N SER A 55 15.39 1.74 -6.09
CA SER A 55 15.84 0.69 -6.99
C SER A 55 14.67 0.00 -7.67
N ASP A 56 14.85 -0.40 -8.95
CA ASP A 56 13.87 -1.24 -9.64
C ASP A 56 13.73 -2.62 -8.99
N ASP A 57 14.75 -3.05 -8.23
CA ASP A 57 14.79 -4.34 -7.55
C ASP A 57 14.30 -4.26 -6.10
N ILE A 58 13.72 -3.15 -5.69
CA ILE A 58 13.21 -2.98 -4.32
C ILE A 58 12.18 -4.06 -3.98
N ILE A 59 12.27 -4.61 -2.77
CA ILE A 59 11.29 -5.59 -2.26
C ILE A 59 10.92 -5.24 -0.82
N ILE A 60 9.82 -5.81 -0.36
CA ILE A 60 9.44 -5.80 1.04
C ILE A 60 10.13 -6.99 1.71
N VAL A 61 10.99 -6.71 2.70
CA VAL A 61 11.70 -7.74 3.46
C VAL A 61 10.82 -8.33 4.55
N ASP A 62 10.01 -7.49 5.19
CA ASP A 62 9.11 -7.90 6.27
C ASP A 62 8.02 -6.85 6.45
N TYR A 63 7.01 -7.17 7.25
CA TYR A 63 5.95 -6.23 7.57
C TYR A 63 5.41 -6.45 8.98
N LEU A 64 4.77 -5.41 9.51
CA LEU A 64 4.14 -5.42 10.82
C LEU A 64 2.73 -4.83 10.71
N ILE A 65 1.74 -5.55 11.24
CA ILE A 65 0.37 -5.05 11.30
C ILE A 65 0.27 -4.05 12.44
N ILE A 66 -0.23 -2.86 12.16
CA ILE A 66 -0.37 -1.76 13.11
C ILE A 66 -1.85 -1.63 13.49
N GLY A 67 -2.19 -2.12 14.69
CA GLY A 67 -3.59 -2.10 15.13
C GLY A 67 -4.50 -2.85 14.16
N LYS A 68 -5.66 -2.24 13.85
CA LYS A 68 -6.64 -2.83 12.92
C LYS A 68 -6.80 -2.00 11.65
N TYR A 69 -5.89 -1.06 11.37
CA TYR A 69 -6.13 -0.08 10.31
C TYR A 69 -4.96 0.14 9.37
N ALA A 70 -3.76 -0.39 9.66
CA ALA A 70 -2.57 -0.08 8.88
C ALA A 70 -1.54 -1.21 8.88
N ILE A 71 -0.60 -1.11 7.95
CA ILE A 71 0.53 -2.02 7.83
C ILE A 71 1.80 -1.19 7.64
N GLN A 72 2.87 -1.58 8.32
CA GLN A 72 4.19 -0.98 8.19
C GLN A 72 5.11 -1.96 7.48
N PHE A 73 5.86 -1.48 6.49
CA PHE A 73 6.77 -2.32 5.72
C PHE A 73 8.22 -2.02 6.07
N LEU A 74 9.03 -3.08 6.12
CA LEU A 74 10.48 -2.97 6.07
C LEU A 74 10.92 -3.27 4.64
N TRP A 75 11.47 -2.26 3.99
CA TRP A 75 11.91 -2.36 2.60
C TRP A 75 13.38 -2.76 2.50
N SER A 76 13.79 -3.32 1.37
CA SER A 76 15.17 -3.75 1.13
C SER A 76 16.19 -2.59 1.08
N ASP A 77 15.75 -1.34 0.99
CA ASP A 77 16.61 -0.16 1.12
C ASP A 77 16.75 0.30 2.59
N ALA A 78 16.37 -0.55 3.55
CA ALA A 78 16.36 -0.29 4.99
C ALA A 78 15.35 0.79 5.42
N HIS A 79 14.42 1.17 4.56
CA HIS A 79 13.36 2.11 4.90
C HIS A 79 12.27 1.39 5.70
N ASP A 80 11.99 1.85 6.91
CA ASP A 80 11.04 1.20 7.81
C ASP A 80 10.02 2.15 8.46
N THR A 81 10.02 3.43 8.08
CA THR A 81 9.17 4.45 8.70
C THR A 81 7.81 4.61 8.03
N GLY A 82 7.57 3.94 6.90
CA GLY A 82 6.32 4.07 6.16
C GLY A 82 5.21 3.21 6.73
N ILE A 83 4.16 3.85 7.24
CA ILE A 83 2.93 3.19 7.68
C ILE A 83 1.87 3.46 6.62
N TYR A 84 1.24 2.38 6.12
CA TYR A 84 0.24 2.45 5.07
C TYR A 84 -1.13 2.08 5.65
N PRO A 85 -2.00 3.06 5.89
CA PRO A 85 -3.38 2.74 6.29
C PRO A 85 -4.06 1.89 5.21
N TYR A 86 -4.90 0.96 5.62
CA TYR A 86 -5.64 0.12 4.67
C TYR A 86 -6.47 0.98 3.70
N LEU A 87 -7.06 2.07 4.20
CA LEU A 87 -7.80 3.00 3.33
C LEU A 87 -6.91 3.58 2.23
N SER A 88 -5.66 3.90 2.54
CA SER A 88 -4.71 4.39 1.52
C SER A 88 -4.44 3.33 0.45
N LEU A 89 -4.27 2.07 0.85
CA LEU A 89 -4.07 0.97 -0.10
C LEU A 89 -5.28 0.79 -1.01
N ILE A 90 -6.48 0.90 -0.48
CA ILE A 90 -7.71 0.84 -1.27
C ILE A 90 -7.79 2.04 -2.22
N ASN A 91 -7.44 3.24 -1.77
CA ASN A 91 -7.44 4.44 -2.61
C ASN A 91 -6.43 4.33 -3.77
N PHE A 92 -5.26 3.73 -3.54
CA PHE A 92 -4.29 3.48 -4.62
C PHE A 92 -4.93 2.59 -5.70
N ALA A 93 -5.61 1.53 -5.29
CA ALA A 93 -6.27 0.61 -6.23
C ALA A 93 -7.41 1.29 -7.01
N LEU A 94 -8.11 2.25 -6.39
CA LEU A 94 -9.19 2.99 -7.05
C LEU A 94 -8.67 4.03 -8.05
N ASN A 95 -7.52 4.64 -7.78
CA ASN A 95 -7.06 5.83 -8.49
C ASN A 95 -5.83 5.60 -9.38
N ASP A 96 -5.06 4.54 -9.15
CA ASP A 96 -3.81 4.30 -9.86
C ASP A 96 -3.86 3.00 -10.66
N GLU A 97 -3.47 3.08 -11.92
CA GLU A 97 -3.46 1.91 -12.81
C GLU A 97 -2.42 0.86 -12.42
N GLN A 98 -1.37 1.26 -11.71
CA GLN A 98 -0.32 0.34 -11.29
C GLN A 98 -0.76 -0.60 -10.18
N ALA A 99 -1.70 -0.17 -9.33
CA ALA A 99 -2.32 -1.02 -8.32
C ALA A 99 -3.52 -1.72 -8.96
N LYS A 100 -3.52 -3.03 -8.98
CA LYS A 100 -4.53 -3.81 -9.73
C LYS A 100 -5.31 -4.72 -8.82
N CYS A 101 -6.63 -4.70 -8.95
CA CYS A 101 -7.52 -5.63 -8.26
C CYS A 101 -8.27 -6.50 -9.26
N ASN A 102 -8.64 -7.70 -8.80
CA ASN A 102 -9.31 -8.69 -9.64
C ASN A 102 -10.78 -8.35 -9.94
N ASN A 103 -11.40 -7.46 -9.18
CA ASN A 103 -12.83 -7.20 -9.28
C ASN A 103 -13.16 -5.76 -8.89
N ILE A 104 -13.37 -4.90 -9.89
CA ILE A 104 -13.65 -3.46 -9.68
C ILE A 104 -14.93 -3.25 -8.86
N LYS A 105 -15.97 -4.03 -9.13
CA LYS A 105 -17.24 -3.91 -8.41
C LYS A 105 -17.06 -4.17 -6.92
N LYS A 106 -16.34 -5.24 -6.58
CA LYS A 106 -16.05 -5.57 -5.18
C LYS A 106 -15.15 -4.53 -4.52
N LEU A 107 -14.21 -3.96 -5.28
CA LEU A 107 -13.36 -2.89 -4.79
C LEU A 107 -14.18 -1.66 -4.39
N LEU A 108 -15.15 -1.27 -5.22
CA LEU A 108 -16.04 -0.14 -4.92
C LEU A 108 -16.91 -0.41 -3.70
N GLU A 109 -17.46 -1.61 -3.59
CA GLU A 109 -18.25 -2.02 -2.41
C GLU A 109 -17.41 -1.99 -1.14
N PHE A 110 -16.18 -2.48 -1.20
CA PHE A 110 -15.26 -2.50 -0.07
C PHE A 110 -14.87 -1.09 0.36
N ALA A 111 -14.59 -0.20 -0.60
CA ALA A 111 -14.28 1.20 -0.33
C ALA A 111 -15.44 1.92 0.36
N ASN A 112 -16.68 1.64 -0.05
CA ASN A 112 -17.87 2.20 0.57
C ASN A 112 -18.04 1.72 2.02
N SER A 113 -17.64 0.49 2.33
CA SER A 113 -17.64 -0.04 3.69
C SER A 113 -16.72 0.76 4.60
N PHE A 114 -15.52 1.13 4.13
CA PHE A 114 -14.61 1.97 4.91
C PHE A 114 -15.24 3.32 5.23
N SER A 115 -15.94 3.93 4.28
CA SER A 115 -16.59 5.22 4.47
C SER A 115 -17.70 5.14 5.53
N LYS A 116 -18.39 4.01 5.64
CA LYS A 116 -19.47 3.81 6.61
C LYS A 116 -18.93 3.55 8.02
N ASP A 117 -17.74 2.99 8.14
CA ASP A 117 -17.14 2.64 9.43
C ASP A 117 -16.50 3.86 10.12
N ASN A 118 -16.42 4.97 9.45
CA ASN A 118 -15.92 6.24 9.98
C ASN A 118 -17.10 7.15 10.39
#